data_73e067c943f0d8a9b105c35b371ebcd9
#
_entry.id   73e067c943f0d8a9b105c35b371ebcd9
#
_cell.length_a   1.000
_cell.length_b   1.000
_cell.length_c   1.000
_cell.angle_alpha   90.00
_cell.angle_beta   90.00
_cell.angle_gamma   90.00
#
_symmetry.space_group_name_H-M   'P 1'
#
loop_
_entity.id
_entity.type
_entity.pdbx_description
1 polymer ?
#
loop_
_entity_poly.entity_id
_entity_poly.type
_entity_poly.pdbx_seq_one_letter_code
_entity_poly.pdbx_strand_id
1 'polypeptide(L)'
;NHQTLIATKASRIAESGVGSTLLEFGLRRAQGWAGNAGARAALIGGAHFTSNTGMSAALGLPPKGTHAHSLVQLCMALGMGEQGAFDAYAEQYPDDTVLLVDTIDTLESGIPNAIRTFERLRAKGHRPAGIRLDSGDLAYLSIQAAKMLNEAGFEEVSIVLSSDLDELVIWQIITQIRQEAPRYGLEAEAIIRRLVYGVGTRLITSWGEPALGGVYKLVAVQNGNGDG
;
A
#
# COMPACT_ATOMS: atom_id res chain seq x y z
N ASN A 1 -17.93 -22.11 -5.26
CA ASN A 1 -16.67 -21.99 -6.03
C ASN A 1 -15.97 -20.65 -5.84
N HIS A 2 -16.65 -19.48 -6.01
CA HIS A 2 -16.02 -18.15 -5.91
C HIS A 2 -15.26 -17.96 -4.58
N GLN A 3 -15.93 -18.11 -3.43
CA GLN A 3 -15.29 -17.94 -2.13
C GLN A 3 -14.17 -18.96 -1.87
N THR A 4 -14.35 -20.20 -2.30
CA THR A 4 -13.33 -21.25 -2.16
C THR A 4 -12.05 -20.90 -2.91
N LEU A 5 -12.18 -20.42 -4.15
CA LEU A 5 -11.04 -19.99 -4.96
C LEU A 5 -10.28 -18.82 -4.30
N ILE A 6 -11.01 -17.83 -3.80
CA ILE A 6 -10.42 -16.66 -3.13
C ILE A 6 -9.72 -17.07 -1.82
N ALA A 7 -10.37 -17.88 -0.98
CA ALA A 7 -9.76 -18.35 0.26
C ALA A 7 -8.49 -19.16 0.00
N THR A 8 -8.51 -20.06 -1.00
CA THR A 8 -7.34 -20.84 -1.41
C THR A 8 -6.22 -19.94 -1.93
N LYS A 9 -6.56 -18.93 -2.73
CA LYS A 9 -5.58 -17.96 -3.24
C LYS A 9 -5.00 -17.12 -2.11
N ALA A 10 -5.84 -16.63 -1.18
CA ALA A 10 -5.39 -15.89 0.00
C ALA A 10 -4.43 -16.71 0.86
N SER A 11 -4.70 -18.01 1.05
CA SER A 11 -3.82 -18.91 1.81
C SER A 11 -2.44 -19.04 1.17
N ARG A 12 -2.37 -19.19 -0.15
CA ARG A 12 -1.09 -19.22 -0.87
C ARG A 12 -0.31 -17.93 -0.73
N ILE A 13 -1.00 -16.80 -0.85
CA ILE A 13 -0.40 -15.47 -0.72
C ILE A 13 0.12 -15.26 0.72
N ALA A 14 -0.65 -15.63 1.72
CA ALA A 14 -0.26 -15.54 3.12
C ALA A 14 0.98 -16.38 3.42
N GLU A 15 1.03 -17.62 2.91
CA GLU A 15 2.17 -18.52 3.05
C GLU A 15 3.44 -17.95 2.39
N SER A 16 3.31 -17.39 1.17
CA SER A 16 4.45 -16.78 0.47
C SER A 16 5.00 -15.54 1.15
N GLY A 17 4.16 -14.83 1.92
CA GLY A 17 4.53 -13.63 2.67
C GLY A 17 5.35 -13.88 3.95
N VAL A 18 5.63 -15.14 4.30
CA VAL A 18 6.51 -15.53 5.42
C VAL A 18 6.11 -14.85 6.74
N GLY A 19 4.79 -14.82 7.04
CA GLY A 19 4.25 -14.24 8.27
C GLY A 19 4.03 -12.72 8.25
N SER A 20 4.27 -12.06 7.11
CA SER A 20 3.96 -10.63 6.94
C SER A 20 2.45 -10.39 6.88
N THR A 21 2.02 -9.17 7.20
CA THR A 21 0.61 -8.79 7.15
C THR A 21 0.10 -8.77 5.71
N LEU A 22 -1.02 -9.46 5.46
CA LEU A 22 -1.73 -9.46 4.19
C LEU A 22 -3.00 -8.60 4.30
N LEU A 23 -3.17 -7.64 3.38
CA LEU A 23 -4.34 -6.77 3.24
C LEU A 23 -5.10 -7.13 1.97
N GLU A 24 -6.40 -7.32 2.08
CA GLU A 24 -7.30 -7.51 0.94
C GLU A 24 -7.69 -6.14 0.36
N PHE A 25 -7.33 -5.86 -0.91
CA PHE A 25 -7.55 -4.60 -1.64
C PHE A 25 -8.38 -4.79 -2.93
N GLY A 26 -9.16 -5.86 -3.03
CA GLY A 26 -9.81 -6.27 -4.27
C GLY A 26 -11.21 -5.72 -4.53
N LEU A 27 -11.81 -4.93 -3.62
CA LEU A 27 -13.20 -4.49 -3.73
C LEU A 27 -13.55 -3.91 -5.11
N ARG A 28 -12.69 -3.05 -5.68
CA ARG A 28 -12.91 -2.43 -6.99
C ARG A 28 -12.88 -3.40 -8.18
N ARG A 29 -12.47 -4.64 -7.95
CA ARG A 29 -12.33 -5.69 -8.98
C ARG A 29 -13.42 -6.75 -8.90
N ALA A 30 -14.35 -6.64 -7.95
CA ALA A 30 -15.46 -7.56 -7.79
C ALA A 30 -16.79 -6.82 -7.98
N GLN A 31 -17.75 -7.48 -8.59
CA GLN A 31 -19.05 -6.92 -8.89
C GLN A 31 -20.04 -7.16 -7.74
N GLY A 32 -20.73 -6.11 -7.30
CA GLY A 32 -21.82 -6.20 -6.34
C GLY A 32 -21.42 -6.93 -5.06
N TRP A 33 -22.25 -7.87 -4.62
CA TRP A 33 -22.00 -8.69 -3.41
C TRP A 33 -20.78 -9.60 -3.49
N ALA A 34 -20.24 -9.87 -4.67
CA ALA A 34 -19.03 -10.66 -4.84
C ALA A 34 -17.83 -9.98 -4.15
N GLY A 35 -17.79 -8.65 -4.07
CA GLY A 35 -16.76 -7.92 -3.33
C GLY A 35 -16.77 -8.24 -1.84
N ASN A 36 -17.96 -8.25 -1.23
CA ASN A 36 -18.11 -8.58 0.20
C ASN A 36 -17.82 -10.06 0.47
N ALA A 37 -18.35 -10.95 -0.37
CA ALA A 37 -18.11 -12.39 -0.26
C ALA A 37 -16.62 -12.73 -0.46
N GLY A 38 -15.96 -12.03 -1.38
CA GLY A 38 -14.53 -12.17 -1.65
C GLY A 38 -13.66 -11.68 -0.49
N ALA A 39 -13.94 -10.51 0.07
CA ALA A 39 -13.24 -9.99 1.23
C ALA A 39 -13.34 -10.93 2.44
N ARG A 40 -14.56 -11.44 2.73
CA ARG A 40 -14.76 -12.45 3.76
C ARG A 40 -13.96 -13.73 3.51
N ALA A 41 -13.97 -14.21 2.27
CA ALA A 41 -13.23 -15.41 1.90
C ALA A 41 -11.71 -15.22 2.02
N ALA A 42 -11.20 -14.04 1.65
CA ALA A 42 -9.79 -13.70 1.80
C ALA A 42 -9.35 -13.69 3.28
N LEU A 43 -10.18 -13.11 4.16
CA LEU A 43 -9.92 -13.12 5.61
C LEU A 43 -9.90 -14.55 6.18
N ILE A 44 -10.82 -15.42 5.74
CA ILE A 44 -10.83 -16.85 6.13
C ILE A 44 -9.55 -17.54 5.61
N GLY A 45 -9.07 -17.16 4.42
CA GLY A 45 -7.89 -17.74 3.78
C GLY A 45 -6.55 -17.23 4.29
N GLY A 46 -6.53 -16.26 5.23
CA GLY A 46 -5.29 -15.77 5.84
C GLY A 46 -4.99 -14.28 5.63
N ALA A 47 -5.87 -13.52 4.97
CA ALA A 47 -5.73 -12.06 5.00
C ALA A 47 -6.05 -11.55 6.42
N HIS A 48 -5.26 -10.61 6.91
CA HIS A 48 -5.41 -10.06 8.25
C HIS A 48 -6.48 -8.98 8.31
N PHE A 49 -6.56 -8.14 7.26
CA PHE A 49 -7.47 -7.02 7.17
C PHE A 49 -7.98 -6.84 5.73
N THR A 50 -9.04 -6.05 5.59
CA THR A 50 -9.57 -5.63 4.29
C THR A 50 -9.78 -4.12 4.24
N SER A 51 -9.66 -3.53 3.06
CA SER A 51 -10.07 -2.16 2.78
C SER A 51 -11.58 -2.01 2.54
N ASN A 52 -12.32 -3.11 2.50
CA ASN A 52 -13.78 -3.12 2.36
C ASN A 52 -14.43 -2.76 3.71
N THR A 53 -14.78 -1.49 3.87
CA THR A 53 -15.37 -0.96 5.11
C THR A 53 -16.69 -1.63 5.50
N GLY A 54 -17.53 -1.99 4.51
CA GLY A 54 -18.79 -2.70 4.74
C GLY A 54 -18.57 -4.09 5.32
N MET A 55 -17.60 -4.84 4.79
CA MET A 55 -17.28 -6.17 5.32
C MET A 55 -16.55 -6.08 6.67
N SER A 56 -15.64 -5.11 6.84
CA SER A 56 -14.99 -4.84 8.12
C SER A 56 -16.02 -4.58 9.24
N ALA A 57 -17.00 -3.70 8.98
CA ALA A 57 -18.08 -3.42 9.93
C ALA A 57 -18.92 -4.67 10.25
N ALA A 58 -19.26 -5.46 9.22
CA ALA A 58 -20.06 -6.68 9.41
C ALA A 58 -19.35 -7.77 10.24
N LEU A 59 -18.01 -7.79 10.21
CA LEU A 59 -17.18 -8.77 10.92
C LEU A 59 -16.58 -8.23 12.24
N GLY A 60 -16.82 -6.96 12.58
CA GLY A 60 -16.23 -6.33 13.75
C GLY A 60 -14.71 -6.15 13.68
N LEU A 61 -14.16 -6.04 12.48
CA LEU A 61 -12.73 -5.84 12.25
C LEU A 61 -12.44 -4.38 11.84
N PRO A 62 -11.32 -3.78 12.25
CA PRO A 62 -10.93 -2.46 11.74
C PRO A 62 -10.60 -2.52 10.26
N PRO A 63 -11.14 -1.63 9.41
CA PRO A 63 -10.70 -1.52 8.02
C PRO A 63 -9.27 -1.00 7.97
N LYS A 64 -8.48 -1.52 7.04
CA LYS A 64 -7.12 -1.02 6.79
C LYS A 64 -6.95 -0.69 5.31
N GLY A 65 -6.37 0.46 5.04
CA GLY A 65 -6.15 0.97 3.69
C GLY A 65 -5.21 2.17 3.74
N THR A 66 -5.08 2.84 2.60
CA THR A 66 -4.26 4.04 2.45
C THR A 66 -5.01 5.07 1.62
N HIS A 67 -4.50 6.31 1.53
CA HIS A 67 -4.98 7.23 0.52
C HIS A 67 -4.62 6.75 -0.91
N ALA A 68 -5.24 7.35 -1.92
CA ALA A 68 -4.98 7.07 -3.33
C ALA A 68 -4.11 8.19 -3.95
N HIS A 69 -3.50 7.90 -5.12
CA HIS A 69 -2.76 8.91 -5.90
C HIS A 69 -3.60 10.16 -6.20
N SER A 70 -4.93 10.02 -6.35
CA SER A 70 -5.84 11.13 -6.61
C SER A 70 -5.85 12.19 -5.50
N LEU A 71 -5.55 11.84 -4.24
CA LEU A 71 -5.39 12.83 -3.17
C LEU A 71 -4.18 13.73 -3.43
N VAL A 72 -3.04 13.12 -3.76
CA VAL A 72 -1.81 13.87 -4.07
C VAL A 72 -2.01 14.73 -5.31
N GLN A 73 -2.62 14.17 -6.37
CA GLN A 73 -2.93 14.88 -7.60
C GLN A 73 -3.86 16.08 -7.37
N LEU A 74 -4.90 15.92 -6.53
CA LEU A 74 -5.79 17.02 -6.13
C LEU A 74 -5.02 18.12 -5.40
N CYS A 75 -4.22 17.76 -4.41
CA CYS A 75 -3.43 18.74 -3.64
C CYS A 75 -2.41 19.46 -4.53
N MET A 76 -1.80 18.78 -5.49
CA MET A 76 -0.93 19.40 -6.49
C MET A 76 -1.70 20.40 -7.35
N ALA A 77 -2.88 20.05 -7.84
CA ALA A 77 -3.74 20.94 -8.63
C ALA A 77 -4.21 22.18 -7.83
N LEU A 78 -4.34 22.04 -6.52
CA LEU A 78 -4.66 23.15 -5.59
C LEU A 78 -3.42 23.96 -5.14
N GLY A 79 -2.23 23.65 -5.65
CA GLY A 79 -0.99 24.35 -5.31
C GLY A 79 -0.37 23.97 -3.96
N MET A 80 -0.88 22.94 -3.29
CA MET A 80 -0.34 22.46 -2.00
C MET A 80 0.90 21.57 -2.18
N GLY A 81 1.07 20.97 -3.34
CA GLY A 81 2.11 19.99 -3.63
C GLY A 81 1.93 18.65 -2.93
N GLU A 82 2.84 17.72 -3.18
CA GLU A 82 2.85 16.39 -2.56
C GLU A 82 3.05 16.45 -1.04
N GLN A 83 3.96 17.30 -0.57
CA GLN A 83 4.19 17.53 0.87
C GLN A 83 2.90 17.97 1.58
N GLY A 84 2.15 18.92 0.98
CA GLY A 84 0.90 19.41 1.55
C GLY A 84 -0.18 18.31 1.60
N ALA A 85 -0.21 17.41 0.61
CA ALA A 85 -1.10 16.25 0.63
C ALA A 85 -0.78 15.29 1.79
N PHE A 86 0.51 15.00 2.01
CA PHE A 86 0.95 14.13 3.09
C PHE A 86 0.67 14.74 4.47
N ASP A 87 0.94 16.01 4.64
CA ASP A 87 0.67 16.71 5.89
C ASP A 87 -0.84 16.77 6.21
N ALA A 88 -1.68 17.08 5.22
CA ALA A 88 -3.13 17.09 5.40
C ALA A 88 -3.69 15.69 5.75
N TYR A 89 -3.17 14.64 5.13
CA TYR A 89 -3.56 13.26 5.47
C TYR A 89 -3.10 12.87 6.87
N ALA A 90 -1.87 13.22 7.25
CA ALA A 90 -1.30 12.92 8.55
C ALA A 90 -2.01 13.66 9.70
N GLU A 91 -2.55 14.84 9.46
CA GLU A 91 -3.37 15.57 10.45
C GLU A 91 -4.68 14.85 10.78
N GLN A 92 -5.27 14.16 9.81
CA GLN A 92 -6.51 13.40 10.01
C GLN A 92 -6.26 12.02 10.66
N TYR A 93 -5.13 11.39 10.36
CA TYR A 93 -4.81 10.02 10.77
C TYR A 93 -3.39 9.92 11.36
N PRO A 94 -3.09 10.64 12.46
CA PRO A 94 -1.71 10.80 12.92
C PRO A 94 -1.02 9.48 13.32
N ASP A 95 -1.76 8.53 13.92
CA ASP A 95 -1.22 7.25 14.38
C ASP A 95 -1.48 6.08 13.39
N ASP A 96 -2.25 6.32 12.33
CA ASP A 96 -2.52 5.36 11.24
C ASP A 96 -2.01 5.87 9.89
N THR A 97 -1.08 6.83 9.90
CA THR A 97 -0.55 7.44 8.67
C THR A 97 0.26 6.45 7.86
N VAL A 98 -0.25 6.08 6.68
CA VAL A 98 0.47 5.36 5.63
C VAL A 98 0.46 6.19 4.36
N LEU A 99 1.64 6.64 3.92
CA LEU A 99 1.79 7.56 2.79
C LEU A 99 2.14 6.83 1.50
N LEU A 100 1.36 7.05 0.44
CA LEU A 100 1.60 6.53 -0.90
C LEU A 100 2.62 7.44 -1.59
N VAL A 101 3.84 6.94 -1.80
CA VAL A 101 5.01 7.77 -2.11
C VAL A 101 5.46 7.74 -3.57
N ASP A 102 4.71 7.08 -4.45
CA ASP A 102 5.08 6.90 -5.85
C ASP A 102 4.20 7.70 -6.84
N THR A 103 3.64 8.84 -6.39
CA THR A 103 2.81 9.68 -7.26
C THR A 103 3.64 10.49 -8.25
N ILE A 104 4.79 11.02 -7.85
CA ILE A 104 5.72 11.81 -8.68
C ILE A 104 6.99 11.00 -8.93
N ASP A 105 7.85 10.93 -7.94
CA ASP A 105 9.08 10.13 -7.93
C ASP A 105 9.28 9.56 -6.54
N THR A 106 9.43 8.26 -6.45
CA THR A 106 9.49 7.56 -5.17
C THR A 106 10.68 7.99 -4.32
N LEU A 107 11.87 8.06 -4.93
CA LEU A 107 13.14 8.26 -4.21
C LEU A 107 13.50 9.74 -4.08
N GLU A 108 13.22 10.54 -5.12
CA GLU A 108 13.62 11.96 -5.16
C GLU A 108 12.59 12.88 -4.48
N SER A 109 11.32 12.46 -4.39
CA SER A 109 10.21 13.27 -3.85
C SER A 109 9.43 12.55 -2.75
N GLY A 110 8.83 11.42 -3.05
CA GLY A 110 7.85 10.76 -2.18
C GLY A 110 8.40 10.37 -0.82
N ILE A 111 9.49 9.59 -0.76
CA ILE A 111 10.11 9.19 0.50
C ILE A 111 10.67 10.39 1.28
N PRO A 112 11.41 11.34 0.67
CA PRO A 112 11.84 12.55 1.36
C PRO A 112 10.69 13.37 1.96
N ASN A 113 9.58 13.53 1.23
CA ASN A 113 8.39 14.20 1.73
C ASN A 113 7.72 13.42 2.88
N ALA A 114 7.64 12.11 2.76
CA ALA A 114 7.11 11.25 3.83
C ALA A 114 7.94 11.37 5.11
N ILE A 115 9.27 11.34 5.02
CA ILE A 115 10.17 11.51 6.16
C ILE A 115 9.91 12.85 6.85
N ARG A 116 9.79 13.96 6.12
CA ARG A 116 9.48 15.26 6.70
C ARG A 116 8.13 15.28 7.43
N THR A 117 7.11 14.63 6.88
CA THR A 117 5.81 14.46 7.56
C THR A 117 5.95 13.60 8.81
N PHE A 118 6.71 12.52 8.77
CA PHE A 118 6.95 11.64 9.92
C PHE A 118 7.72 12.34 11.06
N GLU A 119 8.68 13.20 10.73
CA GLU A 119 9.38 14.03 11.71
C GLU A 119 8.41 14.99 12.41
N ARG A 120 7.46 15.61 11.68
CA ARG A 120 6.42 16.46 12.25
C ARG A 120 5.47 15.68 13.16
N LEU A 121 5.06 14.47 12.76
CA LEU A 121 4.25 13.59 13.59
C LEU A 121 5.00 13.21 14.88
N ARG A 122 6.26 12.80 14.76
CA ARG A 122 7.11 12.44 15.91
C ARG A 122 7.29 13.61 16.87
N ALA A 123 7.49 14.83 16.36
CA ALA A 123 7.58 16.04 17.18
C ALA A 123 6.28 16.34 17.95
N LYS A 124 5.12 15.89 17.45
CA LYS A 124 3.81 15.98 18.11
C LYS A 124 3.51 14.78 19.03
N GLY A 125 4.43 13.79 19.14
CA GLY A 125 4.26 12.59 19.96
C GLY A 125 3.54 11.44 19.27
N HIS A 126 3.28 11.51 17.95
CA HIS A 126 2.65 10.45 17.17
C HIS A 126 3.67 9.50 16.55
N ARG A 127 3.20 8.31 16.16
CA ARG A 127 4.02 7.29 15.50
C ARG A 127 3.46 7.02 14.10
N PRO A 128 4.20 7.38 13.04
CA PRO A 128 3.77 7.07 11.68
C PRO A 128 3.72 5.56 11.46
N ALA A 129 2.72 5.08 10.71
CA ALA A 129 2.49 3.66 10.51
C ALA A 129 3.28 3.09 9.32
N GLY A 130 3.39 3.81 8.21
CA GLY A 130 4.05 3.26 7.03
C GLY A 130 4.14 4.18 5.81
N ILE A 131 4.84 3.65 4.81
CA ILE A 131 4.77 4.13 3.42
C ILE A 131 4.15 3.05 2.54
N ARG A 132 3.65 3.42 1.35
CA ARG A 132 3.15 2.49 0.35
C ARG A 132 3.84 2.70 -0.99
N LEU A 133 4.25 1.59 -1.60
CA LEU A 133 4.79 1.48 -2.95
C LEU A 133 3.77 0.74 -3.82
N ASP A 134 3.35 1.34 -4.94
CA ASP A 134 2.31 0.80 -5.83
C ASP A 134 2.80 0.65 -7.29
N SER A 135 4.08 0.88 -7.55
CA SER A 135 4.70 0.82 -8.86
C SER A 135 6.22 0.59 -8.81
N GLY A 136 6.81 0.30 -9.97
CA GLY A 136 8.25 0.11 -10.12
C GLY A 136 8.77 -1.25 -9.65
N ASP A 137 10.08 -1.38 -9.50
CA ASP A 137 10.73 -2.56 -8.92
C ASP A 137 10.57 -2.55 -7.40
N LEU A 138 9.55 -3.28 -6.93
CA LEU A 138 9.18 -3.26 -5.51
C LEU A 138 10.27 -3.80 -4.59
N ALA A 139 11.12 -4.73 -5.04
CA ALA A 139 12.21 -5.24 -4.23
C ALA A 139 13.31 -4.18 -4.07
N TYR A 140 13.75 -3.60 -5.18
CA TYR A 140 14.73 -2.52 -5.18
C TYR A 140 14.24 -1.30 -4.37
N LEU A 141 13.00 -0.85 -4.64
CA LEU A 141 12.41 0.29 -3.94
C LEU A 141 12.23 0.02 -2.44
N SER A 142 11.91 -1.21 -2.02
CA SER A 142 11.86 -1.58 -0.61
C SER A 142 13.22 -1.44 0.08
N ILE A 143 14.30 -1.85 -0.61
CA ILE A 143 15.66 -1.72 -0.09
C ILE A 143 16.05 -0.24 0.06
N GLN A 144 15.81 0.57 -0.98
CA GLN A 144 16.13 2.00 -0.95
C GLN A 144 15.27 2.74 0.10
N ALA A 145 13.97 2.44 0.16
CA ALA A 145 13.08 3.00 1.16
C ALA A 145 13.53 2.65 2.60
N ALA A 146 13.87 1.38 2.85
CA ALA A 146 14.38 0.96 4.14
C ALA A 146 15.66 1.70 4.52
N LYS A 147 16.59 1.89 3.56
CA LYS A 147 17.82 2.66 3.78
C LYS A 147 17.52 4.10 4.20
N MET A 148 16.72 4.82 3.41
CA MET A 148 16.36 6.23 3.67
C MET A 148 15.61 6.40 5.00
N LEU A 149 14.67 5.50 5.29
CA LEU A 149 13.91 5.52 6.54
C LEU A 149 14.81 5.24 7.74
N ASN A 150 15.75 4.30 7.65
CA ASN A 150 16.71 4.00 8.72
C ASN A 150 17.64 5.19 8.98
N GLU A 151 18.16 5.83 7.93
CA GLU A 151 19.00 7.03 8.04
C GLU A 151 18.27 8.19 8.74
N ALA A 152 16.94 8.25 8.64
CA ALA A 152 16.07 9.22 9.31
C ALA A 152 15.55 8.77 10.69
N GLY A 153 15.94 7.57 11.17
CA GLY A 153 15.52 7.03 12.46
C GLY A 153 14.06 6.55 12.48
N PHE A 154 13.61 5.91 11.37
CA PHE A 154 12.29 5.32 11.21
C PHE A 154 12.38 3.83 10.82
N GLU A 155 13.21 3.07 11.53
CA GLU A 155 13.46 1.65 11.26
C GLU A 155 12.22 0.77 11.45
N GLU A 156 11.24 1.21 12.24
CA GLU A 156 10.03 0.45 12.55
C GLU A 156 8.86 0.74 11.60
N VAL A 157 8.97 1.77 10.75
CA VAL A 157 7.92 2.15 9.81
C VAL A 157 7.70 1.05 8.77
N SER A 158 6.44 0.62 8.58
CA SER A 158 6.09 -0.44 7.64
C SER A 158 6.25 0.01 6.19
N ILE A 159 6.53 -0.95 5.31
CA ILE A 159 6.58 -0.76 3.86
C ILE A 159 5.47 -1.59 3.22
N VAL A 160 4.38 -0.92 2.85
CA VAL A 160 3.22 -1.55 2.22
C VAL A 160 3.49 -1.68 0.73
N LEU A 161 3.49 -2.89 0.23
CA LEU A 161 3.63 -3.20 -1.20
C LEU A 161 2.29 -3.49 -1.82
N SER A 162 2.05 -2.95 -2.99
CA SER A 162 0.87 -3.23 -3.80
C SER A 162 1.25 -3.15 -5.29
N SER A 163 0.32 -3.37 -6.21
CA SER A 163 0.55 -3.54 -7.65
C SER A 163 0.79 -4.99 -8.06
N ASP A 164 -0.26 -5.58 -8.62
CA ASP A 164 -0.31 -6.92 -9.24
C ASP A 164 0.37 -8.06 -8.44
N LEU A 165 0.33 -7.96 -7.12
CA LEU A 165 0.91 -8.94 -6.23
C LEU A 165 0.11 -10.26 -6.24
N ASP A 166 0.84 -11.36 -6.25
CA ASP A 166 0.38 -12.71 -5.94
C ASP A 166 1.48 -13.50 -5.21
N GLU A 167 1.24 -14.77 -4.95
CA GLU A 167 2.19 -15.63 -4.24
C GLU A 167 3.55 -15.76 -4.93
N LEU A 168 3.59 -15.72 -6.26
CA LEU A 168 4.83 -15.83 -7.02
C LEU A 168 5.62 -14.53 -7.00
N VAL A 169 4.94 -13.39 -7.18
CA VAL A 169 5.56 -12.07 -7.14
C VAL A 169 6.10 -11.77 -5.74
N ILE A 170 5.35 -12.09 -4.69
CA ILE A 170 5.81 -11.92 -3.30
C ILE A 170 7.06 -12.76 -3.03
N TRP A 171 7.04 -14.03 -3.44
CA TRP A 171 8.22 -14.89 -3.32
C TRP A 171 9.43 -14.33 -4.06
N GLN A 172 9.23 -13.79 -5.28
CA GLN A 172 10.29 -13.14 -6.06
C GLN A 172 10.85 -11.90 -5.35
N ILE A 173 9.99 -11.01 -4.84
CA ILE A 173 10.39 -9.81 -4.09
C ILE A 173 11.25 -10.19 -2.87
N ILE A 174 10.81 -11.15 -2.06
CA ILE A 174 11.55 -11.62 -0.89
C ILE A 174 12.91 -12.20 -1.30
N THR A 175 12.94 -13.01 -2.36
CA THR A 175 14.18 -13.61 -2.85
C THR A 175 15.17 -12.53 -3.32
N GLN A 176 14.69 -11.54 -4.07
CA GLN A 176 15.51 -10.43 -4.56
C GLN A 176 16.03 -9.57 -3.39
N ILE A 177 15.20 -9.25 -2.40
CA ILE A 177 15.65 -8.51 -1.20
C ILE A 177 16.77 -9.28 -0.47
N ARG A 178 16.63 -10.60 -0.29
CA ARG A 178 17.66 -11.44 0.33
C ARG A 178 19.00 -11.41 -0.42
N GLN A 179 18.94 -11.35 -1.75
CA GLN A 179 20.15 -11.32 -2.59
C GLN A 179 20.80 -9.94 -2.67
N GLU A 180 20.01 -8.87 -2.65
CA GLU A 180 20.49 -7.53 -2.96
C GLU A 180 20.70 -6.64 -1.73
N ALA A 181 19.90 -6.76 -0.66
CA ALA A 181 20.01 -5.90 0.51
C ALA A 181 21.42 -5.86 1.12
N PRO A 182 22.19 -6.98 1.20
CA PRO A 182 23.55 -6.94 1.71
C PRO A 182 24.50 -6.04 0.92
N ARG A 183 24.27 -5.82 -0.38
CA ARG A 183 25.08 -4.91 -1.22
C ARG A 183 24.92 -3.44 -0.81
N TYR A 184 23.83 -3.13 -0.11
CA TYR A 184 23.53 -1.79 0.42
C TYR A 184 23.84 -1.67 1.93
N GLY A 185 24.46 -2.71 2.53
CA GLY A 185 24.79 -2.74 3.95
C GLY A 185 23.57 -2.95 4.85
N LEU A 186 22.48 -3.53 4.33
CA LEU A 186 21.24 -3.76 5.05
C LEU A 186 21.02 -5.25 5.33
N GLU A 187 20.37 -5.55 6.45
CA GLU A 187 19.96 -6.90 6.82
C GLU A 187 18.61 -7.20 6.14
N ALA A 188 18.59 -8.19 5.25
CA ALA A 188 17.44 -8.52 4.43
C ALA A 188 16.19 -8.88 5.26
N GLU A 189 16.35 -9.67 6.31
CA GLU A 189 15.22 -10.11 7.14
C GLU A 189 14.64 -8.93 7.95
N ALA A 190 15.43 -7.89 8.27
CA ALA A 190 14.91 -6.68 8.88
C ALA A 190 13.98 -5.91 7.94
N ILE A 191 14.31 -5.85 6.65
CA ILE A 191 13.44 -5.26 5.63
C ILE A 191 12.17 -6.13 5.46
N ILE A 192 12.33 -7.44 5.30
CA ILE A 192 11.22 -8.38 5.06
C ILE A 192 10.19 -8.33 6.20
N ARG A 193 10.62 -8.24 7.46
CA ARG A 193 9.70 -8.09 8.61
C ARG A 193 8.85 -6.82 8.58
N ARG A 194 9.26 -5.79 7.86
CA ARG A 194 8.52 -4.51 7.71
C ARG A 194 7.51 -4.54 6.57
N LEU A 195 7.57 -5.56 5.69
CA LEU A 195 6.71 -5.65 4.52
C LEU A 195 5.27 -5.97 4.90
N VAL A 196 4.35 -5.27 4.26
CA VAL A 196 2.91 -5.52 4.31
C VAL A 196 2.42 -5.64 2.87
N TYR A 197 1.65 -6.66 2.57
CA TYR A 197 1.20 -6.91 1.19
C TYR A 197 -0.26 -6.53 1.01
N GLY A 198 -0.53 -5.56 0.13
CA GLY A 198 -1.86 -5.17 -0.31
C GLY A 198 -2.21 -5.85 -1.63
N VAL A 199 -3.06 -6.87 -1.60
CA VAL A 199 -3.38 -7.68 -2.78
C VAL A 199 -4.82 -7.47 -3.21
N GLY A 200 -5.01 -7.04 -4.44
CA GLY A 200 -6.33 -6.72 -5.01
C GLY A 200 -6.73 -7.64 -6.14
N THR A 201 -6.37 -7.26 -7.36
CA THR A 201 -6.82 -7.89 -8.60
C THR A 201 -6.58 -9.40 -8.60
N ARG A 202 -5.35 -9.84 -8.34
CA ARG A 202 -4.97 -11.25 -8.43
C ARG A 202 -5.54 -12.13 -7.31
N LEU A 203 -6.06 -11.53 -6.25
CA LEU A 203 -6.75 -12.24 -5.18
C LEU A 203 -8.23 -12.44 -5.50
N ILE A 204 -8.91 -11.41 -6.01
CA ILE A 204 -10.37 -11.39 -6.16
C ILE A 204 -10.83 -11.84 -7.54
N THR A 205 -10.02 -11.61 -8.59
CA THR A 205 -10.33 -11.97 -9.97
C THR A 205 -9.45 -13.09 -10.50
N SER A 206 -9.77 -13.58 -11.70
CA SER A 206 -9.02 -14.65 -12.33
C SER A 206 -7.69 -14.17 -12.93
N TRP A 207 -6.85 -15.13 -13.27
CA TRP A 207 -5.61 -14.94 -14.02
C TRP A 207 -5.87 -14.47 -15.47
N GLY A 208 -4.88 -13.86 -16.09
CA GLY A 208 -4.93 -13.38 -17.46
C GLY A 208 -5.32 -11.91 -17.54
N GLU A 209 -6.32 -11.59 -18.32
CA GLU A 209 -6.83 -10.22 -18.46
C GLU A 209 -8.09 -10.01 -17.59
N PRO A 210 -7.94 -9.80 -16.29
CA PRO A 210 -9.04 -9.78 -15.33
C PRO A 210 -9.87 -8.49 -15.39
N ALA A 211 -9.45 -7.49 -16.17
CA ALA A 211 -10.09 -6.19 -16.24
C ALA A 211 -9.95 -5.57 -17.63
N LEU A 212 -10.87 -4.69 -17.98
CA LEU A 212 -10.85 -3.98 -19.27
C LEU A 212 -9.78 -2.88 -19.38
N GLY A 213 -8.96 -2.69 -18.34
CA GLY A 213 -7.87 -1.72 -18.36
C GLY A 213 -8.30 -0.25 -18.40
N GLY A 214 -9.59 0.04 -18.17
CA GLY A 214 -10.09 1.40 -18.11
C GLY A 214 -9.47 2.18 -16.95
N VAL A 215 -9.02 3.40 -17.22
CA VAL A 215 -8.45 4.31 -16.22
C VAL A 215 -9.28 5.58 -16.15
N TYR A 216 -9.72 5.92 -14.93
CA TYR A 216 -10.37 7.18 -14.64
C TYR A 216 -9.54 7.90 -13.57
N LYS A 217 -8.98 9.06 -13.92
CA LYS A 217 -8.14 9.85 -13.04
C LYS A 217 -8.54 11.31 -13.06
N LEU A 218 -8.40 11.99 -11.91
CA LEU A 218 -8.46 13.43 -11.86
C LEU A 218 -7.26 14.01 -12.63
N VAL A 219 -7.49 14.83 -13.63
CA VAL A 219 -6.44 15.44 -14.47
C VAL A 219 -6.37 16.96 -14.32
N ALA A 220 -7.44 17.60 -13.89
CA ALA A 220 -7.47 19.04 -13.64
C ALA A 220 -8.59 19.39 -12.66
N VAL A 221 -8.42 20.52 -11.97
CA VAL A 221 -9.45 21.15 -11.14
C VAL A 221 -9.58 22.60 -11.59
N GLN A 222 -10.79 22.99 -12.00
CA GLN A 222 -11.06 24.37 -12.39
C GLN A 222 -11.14 25.26 -11.13
N ASN A 223 -10.32 26.29 -11.08
CA ASN A 223 -10.42 27.32 -10.07
C ASN A 223 -11.65 28.20 -10.32
N GLY A 224 -12.24 28.79 -9.26
CA GLY A 224 -13.44 29.62 -9.37
C GLY A 224 -13.32 30.84 -10.31
N ASN A 225 -12.12 31.13 -10.82
CA ASN A 225 -11.81 32.21 -11.78
C ASN A 225 -11.79 31.73 -13.25
N GLY A 226 -12.11 30.47 -13.53
CA GLY A 226 -12.21 29.96 -14.90
C GLY A 226 -10.89 29.49 -15.55
N ASP A 227 -9.78 29.65 -14.87
CA ASP A 227 -8.46 29.13 -15.31
C ASP A 227 -8.26 27.72 -14.75
N GLY A 228 -8.07 26.74 -15.61
CA GLY A 228 -7.89 25.32 -15.29
C GLY A 228 -6.45 24.85 -15.43
#